data_f48ef7d3218d74f09f73b7f899075d1f
#
_entry.id   f48ef7d3218d74f09f73b7f899075d1f
#
_cell.length_a   1.000
_cell.length_b   1.000
_cell.length_c   1.000
_cell.angle_alpha   90.00
_cell.angle_beta   90.00
_cell.angle_gamma   90.00
#
_symmetry.space_group_name_H-M   'P 1'
#
loop_
_entity.id
_entity.type
_entity.pdbx_description
1 polymer ?
#
loop_
_entity_poly.entity_id
_entity_poly.type
_entity_poly.pdbx_seq_one_letter_code
_entity_poly.pdbx_strand_id
1 'polypeptide(L)'
;MNKRDSRFEIIRILSMIFIVAYHYTMYGGWTIYNSVKIQFFRPWGQVGVALFVLITGYFLGGKETNFIKAWHRVDKLWIKTLVYSWIILICALIFHFGTFDKHDFLYALFPVIFDEYWFITSYIVLILLTPILNMVIRKFDKRNLLILLGIIIVFANIMPFIKNDGTPNAPLGNMFSVGAMLAPYLIGAFIHRYEFKLKMWQAWIVM
;
A
#
# COMPACT_ATOMS: atom_id res chain seq x y z
N MET A 1 13.66 -16.59 21.27
CA MET A 1 13.22 -15.26 20.84
C MET A 1 13.81 -14.98 19.47
N ASN A 2 13.00 -14.98 18.39
CA ASN A 2 13.50 -14.56 17.08
C ASN A 2 13.92 -13.10 17.14
N LYS A 3 15.22 -12.82 16.95
CA LYS A 3 15.75 -11.46 16.87
C LYS A 3 14.98 -10.71 15.77
N ARG A 4 14.30 -9.63 16.15
CA ARG A 4 13.64 -8.73 15.17
C ARG A 4 14.71 -8.19 14.23
N ASP A 5 14.51 -8.34 12.92
CA ASP A 5 15.47 -7.83 11.93
C ASP A 5 15.24 -6.34 11.74
N SER A 6 16.16 -5.54 12.28
CA SER A 6 16.10 -4.08 12.27
C SER A 6 16.04 -3.48 10.85
N ARG A 7 16.48 -4.20 9.82
CA ARG A 7 16.44 -3.74 8.42
C ARG A 7 15.01 -3.50 7.96
N PHE A 8 14.08 -4.40 8.28
CA PHE A 8 12.67 -4.24 7.92
C PHE A 8 11.99 -3.10 8.68
N GLU A 9 12.40 -2.84 9.93
CA GLU A 9 11.88 -1.69 10.69
C GLU A 9 12.33 -0.36 10.07
N ILE A 10 13.59 -0.26 9.62
CA ILE A 10 14.09 0.92 8.91
C ILE A 10 13.29 1.16 7.62
N ILE A 11 13.05 0.11 6.81
CA ILE A 11 12.28 0.25 5.57
C ILE A 11 10.83 0.69 5.87
N ARG A 12 10.21 0.20 6.94
CA ARG A 12 8.88 0.66 7.36
C ARG A 12 8.86 2.13 7.76
N ILE A 13 9.87 2.57 8.52
CA ILE A 13 10.00 3.98 8.91
C ILE A 13 10.17 4.86 7.66
N LEU A 14 11.05 4.49 6.74
CA LEU A 14 11.24 5.20 5.47
C LEU A 14 9.95 5.22 4.64
N SER A 15 9.22 4.12 4.56
CA SER A 15 7.92 4.06 3.88
C SER A 15 6.93 5.08 4.45
N MET A 16 6.85 5.16 5.79
CA MET A 16 5.98 6.14 6.46
C MET A 16 6.42 7.57 6.22
N ILE A 17 7.73 7.85 6.26
CA ILE A 17 8.27 9.20 5.96
C ILE A 17 7.89 9.60 4.53
N PHE A 18 8.03 8.73 3.55
CA PHE A 18 7.65 9.01 2.16
C PHE A 18 6.15 9.27 2.00
N ILE A 19 5.31 8.49 2.67
CA ILE A 19 3.85 8.68 2.64
C ILE A 19 3.48 10.03 3.28
N VAL A 20 4.05 10.37 4.44
CA VAL A 20 3.79 11.65 5.12
C VAL A 20 4.29 12.82 4.27
N ALA A 21 5.50 12.74 3.71
CA ALA A 21 6.04 13.78 2.82
C ALA A 21 5.13 14.01 1.60
N TYR A 22 4.61 12.94 0.98
CA TYR A 22 3.64 13.02 -0.10
C TYR A 22 2.37 13.78 0.33
N HIS A 23 1.76 13.39 1.44
CA HIS A 23 0.53 14.06 1.92
C HIS A 23 0.78 15.53 2.23
N TYR A 24 1.94 15.86 2.81
CA TYR A 24 2.33 17.23 3.04
C TYR A 24 2.42 18.04 1.73
N THR A 25 2.95 17.46 0.64
CA THR A 25 3.02 18.13 -0.66
C THR A 25 1.65 18.31 -1.31
N MET A 26 0.69 17.42 -1.02
CA MET A 26 -0.66 17.48 -1.61
C MET A 26 -1.60 18.41 -0.87
N TYR A 27 -1.51 18.44 0.46
CA TYR A 27 -2.50 19.11 1.32
C TYR A 27 -1.92 20.31 2.10
N GLY A 28 -0.64 20.60 1.96
CA GLY A 28 0.06 21.66 2.72
C GLY A 28 -0.21 23.10 2.29
N GLY A 29 -1.18 23.32 1.40
CA GLY A 29 -1.57 24.65 0.93
C GLY A 29 -0.96 25.05 -0.42
N TRP A 30 -1.49 26.15 -0.99
CA TRP A 30 -1.15 26.59 -2.35
C TRP A 30 0.34 26.86 -2.60
N THR A 31 1.01 27.50 -1.67
CA THR A 31 2.45 27.84 -1.78
C THR A 31 3.33 26.59 -1.82
N ILE A 32 2.97 25.58 -1.02
CA ILE A 32 3.67 24.29 -0.97
C ILE A 32 3.38 23.52 -2.25
N TYR A 33 2.13 23.46 -2.68
CA TYR A 33 1.70 22.75 -3.88
C TYR A 33 2.43 23.26 -5.15
N ASN A 34 2.67 24.58 -5.28
CA ASN A 34 3.34 25.17 -6.44
C ASN A 34 4.87 25.25 -6.32
N SER A 35 5.45 24.82 -5.21
CA SER A 35 6.90 24.79 -5.06
C SER A 35 7.52 23.60 -5.80
N VAL A 36 8.32 23.87 -6.84
CA VAL A 36 9.03 22.84 -7.63
C VAL A 36 9.91 21.95 -6.75
N LYS A 37 10.58 22.53 -5.76
CA LYS A 37 11.44 21.77 -4.82
C LYS A 37 10.65 20.77 -3.98
N ILE A 38 9.46 21.15 -3.55
CA ILE A 38 8.61 20.31 -2.69
C ILE A 38 7.91 19.25 -3.53
N GLN A 39 7.54 19.57 -4.79
CA GLN A 39 6.94 18.61 -5.73
C GLN A 39 7.86 17.41 -6.04
N PHE A 40 9.17 17.54 -5.83
CA PHE A 40 10.11 16.42 -5.91
C PHE A 40 9.72 15.25 -4.99
N PHE A 41 9.08 15.52 -3.85
CA PHE A 41 8.64 14.49 -2.92
C PHE A 41 7.33 13.81 -3.30
N ARG A 42 6.63 14.32 -4.30
CA ARG A 42 5.31 13.79 -4.72
C ARG A 42 5.34 12.32 -5.21
N PRO A 43 6.30 11.87 -6.03
CA PRO A 43 6.38 10.47 -6.45
C PRO A 43 6.69 9.49 -5.30
N TRP A 44 7.34 9.97 -4.24
CA TRP A 44 7.79 9.12 -3.13
C TRP A 44 6.65 8.50 -2.31
N GLY A 45 5.46 9.08 -2.34
CA GLY A 45 4.29 8.51 -1.68
C GLY A 45 3.96 7.11 -2.20
N GLN A 46 3.96 6.93 -3.52
CA GLN A 46 3.73 5.63 -4.15
C GLN A 46 4.87 4.64 -3.86
N VAL A 47 6.12 5.13 -3.83
CA VAL A 47 7.27 4.32 -3.40
C VAL A 47 7.10 3.86 -1.96
N GLY A 48 6.66 4.73 -1.06
CA GLY A 48 6.37 4.38 0.34
C GLY A 48 5.31 3.28 0.45
N VAL A 49 4.20 3.41 -0.27
CA VAL A 49 3.14 2.40 -0.34
C VAL A 49 3.69 1.07 -0.87
N ALA A 50 4.44 1.10 -1.98
CA ALA A 50 5.02 -0.09 -2.58
C ALA A 50 5.98 -0.81 -1.63
N LEU A 51 6.86 -0.09 -0.93
CA LEU A 51 7.77 -0.66 0.07
C LEU A 51 7.01 -1.29 1.24
N PHE A 52 5.96 -0.65 1.74
CA PHE A 52 5.13 -1.20 2.82
C PHE A 52 4.46 -2.51 2.40
N VAL A 53 3.88 -2.55 1.20
CA VAL A 53 3.23 -3.75 0.65
C VAL A 53 4.24 -4.84 0.34
N LEU A 54 5.44 -4.49 -0.15
CA LEU A 54 6.53 -5.43 -0.41
C LEU A 54 6.95 -6.15 0.88
N ILE A 55 7.13 -5.42 1.99
CA ILE A 55 7.42 -6.02 3.30
C ILE A 55 6.29 -6.97 3.72
N THR A 56 5.03 -6.58 3.47
CA THR A 56 3.87 -7.45 3.74
C THR A 56 3.97 -8.74 2.93
N GLY A 57 4.26 -8.66 1.63
CA GLY A 57 4.48 -9.81 0.76
C GLY A 57 5.64 -10.70 1.22
N TYR A 58 6.74 -10.09 1.66
CA TYR A 58 7.89 -10.82 2.19
C TYR A 58 7.53 -11.65 3.43
N PHE A 59 6.78 -11.11 4.37
CA PHE A 59 6.44 -11.80 5.61
C PHE A 59 5.21 -12.71 5.51
N LEU A 60 4.25 -12.41 4.64
CA LEU A 60 3.02 -13.19 4.49
C LEU A 60 3.04 -14.12 3.29
N GLY A 61 3.82 -13.79 2.26
CA GLY A 61 3.86 -14.52 1.00
C GLY A 61 4.32 -15.97 1.20
N GLY A 62 3.62 -16.88 0.53
CA GLY A 62 3.90 -18.31 0.60
C GLY A 62 3.48 -19.01 1.89
N LYS A 63 3.06 -18.29 2.93
CA LYS A 63 2.53 -18.89 4.16
C LYS A 63 1.15 -19.50 3.94
N GLU A 64 0.88 -20.60 4.63
CA GLU A 64 -0.47 -21.15 4.67
C GLU A 64 -1.41 -20.19 5.39
N THR A 65 -2.31 -19.63 4.61
CA THR A 65 -3.32 -18.70 5.09
C THR A 65 -4.68 -19.15 4.57
N ASN A 66 -5.68 -19.13 5.42
CA ASN A 66 -7.07 -19.33 5.05
C ASN A 66 -7.84 -18.01 5.21
N PHE A 67 -9.06 -17.95 4.68
CA PHE A 67 -9.90 -16.76 4.75
C PHE A 67 -10.20 -16.32 6.18
N ILE A 68 -10.32 -17.24 7.13
CA ILE A 68 -10.57 -16.93 8.55
C ILE A 68 -9.37 -16.17 9.14
N LYS A 69 -8.14 -16.64 8.88
CA LYS A 69 -6.92 -15.94 9.34
C LYS A 69 -6.74 -14.59 8.67
N ALA A 70 -7.11 -14.47 7.39
CA ALA A 70 -7.10 -13.19 6.67
C ALA A 70 -8.12 -12.23 7.30
N TRP A 71 -9.34 -12.69 7.56
CA TRP A 71 -10.40 -11.92 8.20
C TRP A 71 -9.99 -11.39 9.57
N HIS A 72 -9.42 -12.22 10.44
CA HIS A 72 -8.93 -11.76 11.76
C HIS A 72 -7.85 -10.67 11.69
N ARG A 73 -7.09 -10.60 10.59
CA ARG A 73 -6.14 -9.48 10.39
C ARG A 73 -6.87 -8.23 9.96
N VAL A 74 -7.88 -8.39 9.10
CA VAL A 74 -8.73 -7.30 8.62
C VAL A 74 -9.53 -6.68 9.75
N ASP A 75 -10.18 -7.49 10.61
CA ASP A 75 -10.95 -7.01 11.76
C ASP A 75 -10.15 -6.03 12.62
N LYS A 76 -8.92 -6.41 12.96
CA LYS A 76 -8.05 -5.56 13.79
C LYS A 76 -7.70 -4.23 13.11
N LEU A 77 -7.49 -4.26 11.79
CA LEU A 77 -7.18 -3.06 11.02
C LEU A 77 -8.43 -2.19 10.88
N TRP A 78 -9.56 -2.80 10.54
CA TRP A 78 -10.84 -2.11 10.37
C TRP A 78 -11.27 -1.38 11.65
N ILE A 79 -11.29 -2.09 12.80
CA ILE A 79 -11.65 -1.50 14.09
C ILE A 79 -10.72 -0.32 14.43
N LYS A 80 -9.41 -0.47 14.23
CA LYS A 80 -8.47 0.64 14.47
C LYS A 80 -8.78 1.84 13.57
N THR A 81 -9.04 1.61 12.29
CA THR A 81 -9.36 2.69 11.34
C THR A 81 -10.64 3.41 11.74
N LEU A 82 -11.68 2.67 12.14
CA LEU A 82 -12.91 3.24 12.66
C LEU A 82 -12.66 4.12 13.88
N VAL A 83 -11.95 3.60 14.87
CA VAL A 83 -11.66 4.34 16.12
C VAL A 83 -10.88 5.63 15.82
N TYR A 84 -9.85 5.58 14.98
CA TYR A 84 -9.09 6.78 14.60
C TYR A 84 -9.94 7.80 13.82
N SER A 85 -10.76 7.33 12.88
CA SER A 85 -11.67 8.20 12.13
C SER A 85 -12.66 8.92 13.04
N TRP A 86 -13.23 8.20 14.00
CA TRP A 86 -14.17 8.79 14.98
C TRP A 86 -13.48 9.76 15.92
N ILE A 87 -12.27 9.45 16.40
CA ILE A 87 -11.48 10.41 17.21
C ILE A 87 -11.22 11.68 16.44
N ILE A 88 -10.80 11.58 15.17
CA ILE A 88 -10.55 12.74 14.31
C ILE A 88 -11.83 13.55 14.13
N LEU A 89 -12.97 12.90 13.85
CA LEU A 89 -14.27 13.58 13.71
C LEU A 89 -14.65 14.32 14.99
N ILE A 90 -14.55 13.66 16.16
CA ILE A 90 -14.86 14.27 17.46
C ILE A 90 -13.95 15.48 17.73
N CYS A 91 -12.65 15.34 17.51
CA CYS A 91 -11.71 16.45 17.65
C CYS A 91 -12.04 17.60 16.71
N ALA A 92 -12.37 17.31 15.46
CA ALA A 92 -12.73 18.34 14.48
C ALA A 92 -14.02 19.10 14.88
N LEU A 93 -15.00 18.42 15.46
CA LEU A 93 -16.22 19.04 15.99
C LEU A 93 -15.94 19.90 17.23
N ILE A 94 -15.13 19.42 18.18
CA ILE A 94 -14.79 20.15 19.41
C ILE A 94 -14.00 21.43 19.10
N PHE A 95 -13.02 21.33 18.21
CA PHE A 95 -12.13 22.45 17.87
C PHE A 95 -12.64 23.31 16.70
N HIS A 96 -13.84 23.01 16.17
CA HIS A 96 -14.45 23.72 15.04
C HIS A 96 -13.54 23.80 13.80
N PHE A 97 -12.84 22.69 13.47
CA PHE A 97 -12.03 22.59 12.28
C PHE A 97 -12.91 22.35 11.04
N GLY A 98 -13.34 23.43 10.38
CA GLY A 98 -14.12 23.39 9.13
C GLY A 98 -15.64 23.26 9.34
N THR A 99 -16.35 23.23 8.21
CA THR A 99 -17.79 22.98 8.15
C THR A 99 -18.02 21.56 7.65
N PHE A 100 -18.81 20.79 8.36
CA PHE A 100 -19.12 19.40 8.03
C PHE A 100 -20.51 19.31 7.40
N ASP A 101 -20.60 18.66 6.25
CA ASP A 101 -21.87 18.29 5.66
C ASP A 101 -22.27 16.83 6.03
N LYS A 102 -23.42 16.38 5.53
CA LYS A 102 -23.91 15.01 5.79
C LYS A 102 -22.99 13.94 5.21
N HIS A 103 -22.29 14.24 4.09
CA HIS A 103 -21.35 13.31 3.47
C HIS A 103 -20.12 13.14 4.35
N ASP A 104 -19.55 14.22 4.87
CA ASP A 104 -18.37 14.16 5.75
C ASP A 104 -18.63 13.28 6.97
N PHE A 105 -19.83 13.37 7.56
CA PHE A 105 -20.23 12.49 8.67
C PHE A 105 -20.29 11.02 8.27
N LEU A 106 -20.89 10.72 7.12
CA LEU A 106 -20.99 9.32 6.64
C LEU A 106 -19.61 8.75 6.32
N TYR A 107 -18.74 9.53 5.67
CA TYR A 107 -17.36 9.14 5.36
C TYR A 107 -16.55 8.88 6.64
N ALA A 108 -16.68 9.74 7.64
CA ALA A 108 -16.00 9.56 8.92
C ALA A 108 -16.56 8.37 9.73
N LEU A 109 -17.88 8.09 9.66
CA LEU A 109 -18.49 6.95 10.36
C LEU A 109 -18.12 5.61 9.74
N PHE A 110 -17.98 5.54 8.41
CA PHE A 110 -17.70 4.31 7.67
C PHE A 110 -16.54 4.48 6.68
N PRO A 111 -15.32 4.84 7.16
CA PRO A 111 -14.22 5.30 6.31
C PRO A 111 -13.74 4.24 5.31
N VAL A 112 -13.84 2.96 5.64
CA VAL A 112 -13.43 1.86 4.75
C VAL A 112 -14.47 1.62 3.65
N ILE A 113 -15.77 1.77 3.96
CA ILE A 113 -16.86 1.54 3.00
C ILE A 113 -16.90 2.65 1.95
N PHE A 114 -16.67 3.90 2.38
CA PHE A 114 -16.68 5.06 1.50
C PHE A 114 -15.31 5.43 0.92
N ASP A 115 -14.29 4.56 1.11
CA ASP A 115 -12.92 4.72 0.57
C ASP A 115 -12.22 6.02 1.00
N GLU A 116 -12.58 6.57 2.17
CA GLU A 116 -11.97 7.78 2.72
C GLU A 116 -10.44 7.63 2.85
N TYR A 117 -10.02 6.43 3.24
CA TYR A 117 -8.61 6.06 3.31
C TYR A 117 -8.29 5.00 2.26
N TRP A 118 -8.21 5.39 0.98
CA TRP A 118 -7.99 4.50 -0.17
C TRP A 118 -6.93 3.41 0.07
N PHE A 119 -5.83 3.76 0.75
CA PHE A 119 -4.76 2.82 1.06
C PHE A 119 -5.26 1.71 2.00
N ILE A 120 -5.97 2.07 3.06
CA ILE A 120 -6.50 1.11 4.04
C ILE A 120 -7.52 0.19 3.38
N THR A 121 -8.44 0.73 2.61
CA THR A 121 -9.46 -0.03 1.87
C THR A 121 -8.80 -1.02 0.91
N SER A 122 -7.88 -0.55 0.07
CA SER A 122 -7.14 -1.39 -0.87
C SER A 122 -6.29 -2.45 -0.15
N TYR A 123 -5.67 -2.09 0.97
CA TYR A 123 -4.87 -3.02 1.77
C TYR A 123 -5.72 -4.10 2.46
N ILE A 124 -6.92 -3.77 2.92
CA ILE A 124 -7.89 -4.74 3.44
C ILE A 124 -8.22 -5.77 2.37
N VAL A 125 -8.57 -5.31 1.16
CA VAL A 125 -8.87 -6.23 0.04
C VAL A 125 -7.64 -7.08 -0.31
N LEU A 126 -6.44 -6.51 -0.34
CA LEU A 126 -5.20 -7.27 -0.53
C LEU A 126 -5.04 -8.38 0.52
N ILE A 127 -5.25 -8.08 1.80
CA ILE A 127 -5.15 -9.08 2.89
C ILE A 127 -6.20 -10.17 2.71
N LEU A 128 -7.42 -9.86 2.30
CA LEU A 128 -8.46 -10.86 2.00
C LEU A 128 -8.10 -11.74 0.81
N LEU A 129 -7.33 -11.21 -0.16
CA LEU A 129 -6.83 -11.97 -1.29
C LEU A 129 -5.59 -12.85 -0.96
N THR A 130 -4.95 -12.65 0.20
CA THR A 130 -3.71 -13.39 0.55
C THR A 130 -3.86 -14.92 0.52
N PRO A 131 -4.99 -15.56 0.86
CA PRO A 131 -5.14 -17.01 0.73
C PRO A 131 -4.94 -17.50 -0.71
N ILE A 132 -5.51 -16.77 -1.68
CA ILE A 132 -5.41 -17.08 -3.11
C ILE A 132 -4.00 -16.76 -3.61
N LEU A 133 -3.49 -15.58 -3.34
CA LEU A 133 -2.14 -15.15 -3.74
C LEU A 133 -1.07 -16.11 -3.22
N ASN A 134 -1.17 -16.51 -1.97
CA ASN A 134 -0.22 -17.45 -1.36
C ASN A 134 -0.32 -18.85 -1.95
N MET A 135 -1.51 -19.30 -2.36
CA MET A 135 -1.69 -20.55 -3.09
C MET A 135 -0.97 -20.50 -4.45
N VAL A 136 -1.14 -19.41 -5.19
CA VAL A 136 -0.44 -19.18 -6.47
C VAL A 136 1.08 -19.16 -6.26
N ILE A 137 1.57 -18.38 -5.28
CA ILE A 137 2.99 -18.29 -4.95
C ILE A 137 3.57 -19.68 -4.63
N ARG A 138 2.84 -20.55 -3.92
CA ARG A 138 3.33 -21.90 -3.57
C ARG A 138 3.29 -22.89 -4.73
N LYS A 139 2.25 -22.83 -5.58
CA LYS A 139 2.04 -23.81 -6.66
C LYS A 139 2.83 -23.48 -7.93
N PHE A 140 3.07 -22.20 -8.23
CA PHE A 140 3.76 -21.79 -9.43
C PHE A 140 5.28 -22.02 -9.28
N ASP A 141 5.90 -22.47 -10.36
CA ASP A 141 7.34 -22.46 -10.51
C ASP A 141 7.88 -21.03 -10.71
N LYS A 142 9.20 -20.88 -10.67
CA LYS A 142 9.86 -19.60 -10.80
C LYS A 142 9.48 -18.86 -12.10
N ARG A 143 9.45 -19.60 -13.22
CA ARG A 143 9.16 -19.03 -14.55
C ARG A 143 7.74 -18.49 -14.63
N ASN A 144 6.74 -19.30 -14.23
CA ASN A 144 5.33 -18.91 -14.25
C ASN A 144 5.05 -17.76 -13.30
N LEU A 145 5.72 -17.72 -12.13
CA LEU A 145 5.59 -16.60 -11.19
C LEU A 145 6.17 -15.31 -11.76
N LEU A 146 7.31 -15.36 -12.49
CA LEU A 146 7.87 -14.18 -13.17
C LEU A 146 6.99 -13.70 -14.32
N ILE A 147 6.40 -14.61 -15.10
CA ILE A 147 5.42 -14.26 -16.16
C ILE A 147 4.22 -13.55 -15.55
N LEU A 148 3.62 -14.13 -14.50
CA LEU A 148 2.50 -13.52 -13.79
C LEU A 148 2.86 -12.13 -13.26
N LEU A 149 4.02 -11.99 -12.63
CA LEU A 149 4.52 -10.71 -12.14
C LEU A 149 4.67 -9.69 -13.26
N GLY A 150 5.25 -10.09 -14.41
CA GLY A 150 5.37 -9.23 -15.59
C GLY A 150 4.02 -8.75 -16.12
N ILE A 151 3.04 -9.64 -16.21
CA ILE A 151 1.66 -9.29 -16.60
C ILE A 151 1.08 -8.26 -15.63
N ILE A 152 1.17 -8.49 -14.32
CA ILE A 152 0.62 -7.58 -13.31
C ILE A 152 1.34 -6.22 -13.37
N ILE A 153 2.66 -6.18 -13.50
CA ILE A 153 3.41 -4.91 -13.62
C ILE A 153 2.91 -4.12 -14.85
N VAL A 154 2.77 -4.76 -15.99
CA VAL A 154 2.31 -4.08 -17.21
C VAL A 154 0.90 -3.54 -17.03
N PHE A 155 -0.06 -4.38 -16.64
CA PHE A 155 -1.48 -4.02 -16.65
C PHE A 155 -1.94 -3.23 -15.42
N ALA A 156 -1.31 -3.41 -14.26
CA ALA A 156 -1.71 -2.74 -13.03
C ALA A 156 -0.83 -1.55 -12.64
N ASN A 157 0.40 -1.45 -13.15
CA ASN A 157 1.31 -0.38 -12.78
C ASN A 157 1.72 0.50 -13.98
N ILE A 158 2.14 -0.09 -15.11
CA ILE A 158 2.62 0.70 -16.26
C ILE A 158 1.43 1.29 -17.04
N MET A 159 0.44 0.49 -17.37
CA MET A 159 -0.70 0.92 -18.20
C MET A 159 -1.51 2.07 -17.58
N PRO A 160 -1.83 2.06 -16.26
CA PRO A 160 -2.47 3.20 -15.61
C PRO A 160 -1.63 4.47 -15.64
N PHE A 161 -0.30 4.34 -15.64
CA PHE A 161 0.60 5.47 -15.70
C PHE A 161 0.64 6.11 -17.11
N ILE A 162 0.58 5.28 -18.16
CA ILE A 162 0.58 5.76 -19.56
C ILE A 162 -0.75 6.42 -19.92
N LYS A 163 -1.86 5.87 -19.43
CA LYS A 163 -3.22 6.38 -19.68
C LYS A 163 -3.63 7.49 -18.71
N ASN A 164 -2.72 8.32 -18.26
CA ASN A 164 -2.95 9.36 -17.26
C ASN A 164 -3.81 10.54 -17.79
N ASP A 165 -4.92 10.22 -18.45
CA ASP A 165 -5.97 11.14 -18.90
C ASP A 165 -7.05 11.41 -17.82
N GLY A 166 -6.79 10.98 -16.58
CA GLY A 166 -7.72 11.10 -15.46
C GLY A 166 -8.88 10.10 -15.49
N THR A 167 -8.92 9.21 -16.48
CA THR A 167 -10.00 8.21 -16.56
C THR A 167 -9.68 6.96 -15.72
N PRO A 168 -10.66 6.42 -14.95
CA PRO A 168 -10.45 5.22 -14.12
C PRO A 168 -10.36 3.90 -14.91
N ASN A 169 -10.18 3.94 -16.22
CA ASN A 169 -10.38 2.81 -17.13
C ASN A 169 -9.14 1.94 -17.40
N ALA A 170 -8.23 1.80 -16.42
CA ALA A 170 -7.19 0.77 -16.52
C ALA A 170 -7.78 -0.62 -16.16
N PRO A 171 -7.40 -1.70 -16.89
CA PRO A 171 -7.99 -3.04 -16.70
C PRO A 171 -7.91 -3.59 -15.27
N LEU A 172 -6.93 -3.19 -14.49
CA LEU A 172 -6.74 -3.61 -13.08
C LEU A 172 -6.83 -2.44 -12.09
N GLY A 173 -7.50 -1.36 -12.49
CA GLY A 173 -7.71 -0.18 -11.65
C GLY A 173 -6.65 0.92 -11.86
N ASN A 174 -6.66 1.92 -10.99
CA ASN A 174 -5.73 3.04 -11.00
C ASN A 174 -4.54 2.79 -10.06
N MET A 175 -3.60 3.75 -10.01
CA MET A 175 -2.43 3.67 -9.12
C MET A 175 -2.77 3.66 -7.62
N PHE A 176 -4.01 3.97 -7.27
CA PHE A 176 -4.55 4.00 -5.91
C PHE A 176 -5.49 2.81 -5.64
N SER A 177 -5.24 1.67 -6.26
CA SER A 177 -6.11 0.49 -6.17
C SER A 177 -5.35 -0.74 -5.69
N VAL A 178 -6.11 -1.78 -5.39
CA VAL A 178 -5.59 -3.11 -5.06
C VAL A 178 -4.68 -3.64 -6.17
N GLY A 179 -5.01 -3.38 -7.44
CA GLY A 179 -4.20 -3.79 -8.57
C GLY A 179 -2.75 -3.33 -8.46
N ALA A 180 -2.54 -2.06 -8.10
CA ALA A 180 -1.20 -1.50 -7.91
C ALA A 180 -0.42 -2.15 -6.76
N MET A 181 -1.10 -2.74 -5.77
CA MET A 181 -0.46 -3.42 -4.64
C MET A 181 -0.07 -4.87 -4.93
N LEU A 182 -0.64 -5.50 -5.98
CA LEU A 182 -0.36 -6.91 -6.29
C LEU A 182 1.10 -7.15 -6.65
N ALA A 183 1.69 -6.28 -7.49
CA ALA A 183 3.08 -6.41 -7.90
C ALA A 183 4.06 -6.31 -6.72
N PRO A 184 4.04 -5.28 -5.87
CA PRO A 184 4.89 -5.21 -4.69
C PRO A 184 4.73 -6.41 -3.74
N TYR A 185 3.48 -6.88 -3.54
CA TYR A 185 3.23 -8.06 -2.72
C TYR A 185 3.90 -9.30 -3.29
N LEU A 186 3.73 -9.57 -4.59
CA LEU A 186 4.34 -10.72 -5.25
C LEU A 186 5.86 -10.62 -5.31
N ILE A 187 6.42 -9.42 -5.50
CA ILE A 187 7.87 -9.18 -5.45
C ILE A 187 8.41 -9.55 -4.06
N GLY A 188 7.78 -9.05 -3.01
CA GLY A 188 8.17 -9.37 -1.63
C GLY A 188 8.13 -10.87 -1.33
N ALA A 189 7.06 -11.54 -1.74
CA ALA A 189 6.91 -12.99 -1.61
C ALA A 189 7.94 -13.77 -2.44
N PHE A 190 8.24 -13.31 -3.65
CA PHE A 190 9.25 -13.89 -4.53
C PHE A 190 10.66 -13.80 -3.92
N ILE A 191 11.02 -12.61 -3.39
CA ILE A 191 12.29 -12.40 -2.70
C ILE A 191 12.42 -13.34 -1.51
N HIS A 192 11.36 -13.50 -0.71
CA HIS A 192 11.36 -14.42 0.43
C HIS A 192 11.53 -15.89 0.00
N ARG A 193 10.78 -16.31 -1.04
CA ARG A 193 10.79 -17.73 -1.50
C ARG A 193 12.12 -18.14 -2.12
N TYR A 194 12.77 -17.26 -2.88
CA TYR A 194 13.98 -17.58 -3.64
C TYR A 194 15.26 -17.05 -3.01
N GLU A 195 15.19 -16.51 -1.77
CA GLU A 195 16.33 -16.04 -0.99
C GLU A 195 17.37 -15.30 -1.85
N PHE A 196 16.98 -14.14 -2.40
CA PHE A 196 17.91 -13.31 -3.18
C PHE A 196 19.04 -12.81 -2.26
N LYS A 197 20.13 -13.55 -2.18
CA LYS A 197 21.38 -13.10 -1.54
C LYS A 197 22.10 -12.19 -2.53
N LEU A 198 21.81 -10.89 -2.47
CA LEU A 198 22.64 -9.89 -3.15
C LEU A 198 24.05 -9.99 -2.57
N LYS A 199 25.06 -10.22 -3.42
CA LYS A 199 26.46 -10.09 -3.03
C LYS A 199 26.68 -8.63 -2.61
N MET A 200 27.48 -8.37 -1.56
CA MET A 200 27.70 -7.03 -1.01
C MET A 200 28.03 -5.97 -2.08
N TRP A 201 28.80 -6.30 -3.11
CA TRP A 201 29.12 -5.37 -4.20
C TRP A 201 27.93 -5.01 -5.10
N GLN A 202 26.91 -5.88 -5.22
CA GLN A 202 25.68 -5.60 -5.98
C GLN A 202 24.74 -4.66 -5.22
N ALA A 203 24.85 -4.62 -3.89
CA ALA A 203 24.10 -3.67 -3.08
C ALA A 203 24.60 -2.22 -3.27
N TRP A 204 25.90 -2.01 -3.57
CA TRP A 204 26.47 -0.71 -3.85
C TRP A 204 26.11 -0.13 -5.22
N ILE A 205 25.69 -0.96 -6.19
CA ILE A 205 25.27 -0.50 -7.53
C ILE A 205 23.81 -0.02 -7.53
N VAL A 206 23.03 -0.40 -6.51
CA VAL A 206 21.59 -0.08 -6.39
C VAL A 206 21.34 1.09 -5.43
N MET A 207 22.38 1.54 -4.69
CA MET A 207 22.39 2.78 -3.90
C MET A 207 22.90 3.96 -4.72
#